data_6cc0a3f5936084909b40890f97cb1649
#
_entry.id   6cc0a3f5936084909b40890f97cb1649
#
_cell.length_a   1.000
_cell.length_b   1.000
_cell.length_c   1.000
_cell.angle_alpha   90.00
_cell.angle_beta   90.00
_cell.angle_gamma   90.00
#
_symmetry.space_group_name_H-M   'P 1'
#
loop_
_entity.id
_entity.type
_entity.pdbx_description
1 polymer ?
#
loop_
_entity_poly.entity_id
_entity_poly.type
_entity_poly.pdbx_seq_one_letter_code
_entity_poly.pdbx_strand_id
1 'polypeptide(L)'
;MKTFDIISKRIQILCTTLASFTIALLLIIAIPLNKSIEFTGGAVFEVFVSSEKLSDFQNYISSVDVTYASVGGGKYVIKTSKTSNFEELSSRITSVSQINSSSVVAPSMTSSLIKKSVYAIIFSVLTVFIYILIRFNTYYSFGAIITIVHDLILSMAFIKIMHIEFGISTIAALLTIVGYSVNDTVIVYDKIRASLSSKCNFKERLNQAINSTLPRTVGTSLTTILAILPIIFFTSGDIKYFCEIVVFGIFIGTISSIAVSALFLLPFEVKILEILKIREQSA
;
A
#
# COMPACT_ATOMS: atom_id res chain seq x y z
N MET A 1 20.97 20.57 15.16
CA MET A 1 19.87 19.59 15.26
C MET A 1 20.34 18.43 16.13
N LYS A 2 19.47 17.92 17.02
CA LYS A 2 19.80 16.68 17.76
C LYS A 2 19.98 15.54 16.77
N THR A 3 21.14 14.92 16.75
CA THR A 3 21.40 13.73 15.94
C THR A 3 20.80 12.53 16.63
N PHE A 4 19.93 11.79 15.94
CA PHE A 4 19.37 10.54 16.46
C PHE A 4 20.38 9.42 16.23
N ASP A 5 20.75 8.72 17.29
CA ASP A 5 21.61 7.54 17.17
C ASP A 5 20.75 6.29 16.90
N ILE A 6 20.43 6.09 15.62
CA ILE A 6 19.58 4.98 15.15
C ILE A 6 20.36 3.67 15.21
N ILE A 7 21.66 3.73 14.92
CA ILE A 7 22.51 2.54 14.85
C ILE A 7 22.74 1.91 16.23
N SER A 8 22.79 2.69 17.31
CA SER A 8 22.88 2.12 18.68
C SER A 8 21.64 1.30 19.04
N LYS A 9 20.46 1.71 18.54
CA LYS A 9 19.18 1.04 18.78
C LYS A 9 18.86 -0.06 17.77
N ARG A 10 19.82 -0.48 16.94
CA ARG A 10 19.62 -1.43 15.82
C ARG A 10 18.94 -2.72 16.24
N ILE A 11 19.30 -3.31 17.40
CA ILE A 11 18.69 -4.56 17.88
C ILE A 11 17.20 -4.34 18.20
N GLN A 12 16.87 -3.24 18.88
CA GLN A 12 15.49 -2.91 19.19
C GLN A 12 14.67 -2.71 17.91
N ILE A 13 15.21 -1.98 16.95
CA ILE A 13 14.56 -1.72 15.65
C ILE A 13 14.36 -3.05 14.89
N LEU A 14 15.36 -3.91 14.82
CA LEU A 14 15.25 -5.21 14.17
C LEU A 14 14.22 -6.11 14.87
N CYS A 15 14.21 -6.15 16.20
CA CYS A 15 13.22 -6.91 16.96
C CYS A 15 11.80 -6.37 16.74
N THR A 16 11.59 -5.06 16.74
CA THR A 16 10.28 -4.46 16.49
C THR A 16 9.81 -4.70 15.06
N THR A 17 10.71 -4.59 14.07
CA THR A 17 10.40 -4.88 12.65
C THR A 17 10.04 -6.36 12.46
N LEU A 18 10.82 -7.29 13.05
CA LEU A 18 10.53 -8.71 12.96
C LEU A 18 9.22 -9.06 13.67
N ALA A 19 8.97 -8.47 14.83
CA ALA A 19 7.72 -8.67 15.56
C ALA A 19 6.52 -8.16 14.77
N SER A 20 6.58 -6.92 14.23
CA SER A 20 5.50 -6.36 13.40
C SER A 20 5.25 -7.19 12.15
N PHE A 21 6.29 -7.66 11.48
CA PHE A 21 6.19 -8.54 10.32
C PHE A 21 5.52 -9.88 10.67
N THR A 22 5.94 -10.51 11.78
CA THR A 22 5.36 -11.78 12.23
C THR A 22 3.89 -11.61 12.62
N ILE A 23 3.55 -10.56 13.36
CA ILE A 23 2.17 -10.24 13.72
C ILE A 23 1.33 -10.01 12.46
N ALA A 24 1.85 -9.26 11.49
CA ALA A 24 1.16 -9.01 10.22
C ALA A 24 0.89 -10.31 9.46
N LEU A 25 1.85 -11.24 9.40
CA LEU A 25 1.64 -12.55 8.77
C LEU A 25 0.57 -13.37 9.50
N LEU A 26 0.58 -13.39 10.83
CA LEU A 26 -0.44 -14.08 11.61
C LEU A 26 -1.84 -13.48 11.37
N LEU A 27 -1.96 -12.16 11.31
CA LEU A 27 -3.22 -11.47 11.00
C LEU A 27 -3.71 -11.76 9.58
N ILE A 28 -2.78 -11.83 8.61
CA ILE A 28 -3.12 -12.20 7.23
C ILE A 28 -3.68 -13.63 7.15
N ILE A 29 -3.19 -14.53 7.99
CA ILE A 29 -3.69 -15.91 8.02
C ILE A 29 -5.02 -16.00 8.80
N ALA A 30 -5.13 -15.31 9.94
CA ALA A 30 -6.27 -15.40 10.84
C ALA A 30 -7.53 -14.71 10.32
N ILE A 31 -7.40 -13.55 9.64
CA ILE A 31 -8.52 -12.75 9.17
C ILE A 31 -8.83 -13.11 7.70
N PRO A 32 -10.08 -13.46 7.35
CA PRO A 32 -10.45 -13.71 5.96
C PRO A 32 -10.33 -12.43 5.10
N LEU A 33 -10.02 -12.60 3.82
CA LEU A 33 -9.94 -11.49 2.88
C LEU A 33 -11.34 -11.13 2.39
N ASN A 34 -11.74 -9.87 2.61
CA ASN A 34 -12.97 -9.33 2.06
C ASN A 34 -12.75 -8.98 0.58
N LYS A 35 -13.25 -9.80 -0.33
CA LYS A 35 -13.04 -9.63 -1.78
C LYS A 35 -14.11 -8.71 -2.35
N SER A 36 -13.70 -7.75 -3.17
CA SER A 36 -14.63 -6.91 -3.94
C SER A 36 -15.30 -7.72 -5.06
N ILE A 37 -16.39 -7.18 -5.59
CA ILE A 37 -17.15 -7.79 -6.71
C ILE A 37 -16.28 -8.03 -7.95
N GLU A 38 -15.26 -7.24 -8.17
CA GLU A 38 -14.29 -7.45 -9.24
C GLU A 38 -13.58 -8.80 -9.14
N PHE A 39 -13.45 -9.33 -7.92
CA PHE A 39 -12.79 -10.62 -7.63
C PHE A 39 -13.74 -11.74 -7.22
N THR A 40 -15.01 -11.47 -7.04
CA THR A 40 -16.03 -12.50 -6.78
C THR A 40 -16.97 -12.69 -7.96
N GLY A 41 -17.07 -11.70 -8.83
CA GLY A 41 -18.15 -11.56 -9.80
C GLY A 41 -19.40 -11.02 -9.12
N GLY A 42 -20.33 -10.45 -9.88
CA GLY A 42 -21.56 -9.89 -9.35
C GLY A 42 -22.03 -8.66 -10.10
N ALA A 43 -22.98 -7.92 -9.51
CA ALA A 43 -23.48 -6.68 -10.08
C ALA A 43 -23.37 -5.52 -9.08
N VAL A 44 -23.11 -4.34 -9.61
CA VAL A 44 -23.07 -3.07 -8.89
C VAL A 44 -24.12 -2.14 -9.47
N PHE A 45 -24.93 -1.54 -8.62
CA PHE A 45 -25.88 -0.52 -8.98
C PHE A 45 -25.57 0.75 -8.22
N GLU A 46 -25.40 1.86 -8.91
CA GLU A 46 -25.39 3.19 -8.33
C GLU A 46 -26.76 3.80 -8.45
N VAL A 47 -27.38 4.09 -7.34
CA VAL A 47 -28.77 4.56 -7.29
C VAL A 47 -28.87 5.89 -6.55
N PHE A 48 -29.82 6.71 -6.97
CA PHE A 48 -30.24 7.88 -6.24
C PHE A 48 -31.60 7.60 -5.58
N VAL A 49 -31.67 7.81 -4.28
CA VAL A 49 -32.89 7.61 -3.48
C VAL A 49 -33.35 8.96 -2.96
N SER A 50 -34.57 9.34 -3.32
CA SER A 50 -35.18 10.55 -2.78
C SER A 50 -35.55 10.35 -1.30
N SER A 51 -35.53 11.43 -0.52
CA SER A 51 -35.85 11.38 0.92
C SER A 51 -37.20 10.73 1.22
N GLU A 52 -38.20 10.87 0.32
CA GLU A 52 -39.52 10.30 0.45
C GLU A 52 -39.54 8.77 0.31
N LYS A 53 -38.63 8.20 -0.46
CA LYS A 53 -38.54 6.75 -0.73
C LYS A 53 -37.47 6.04 0.11
N LEU A 54 -36.85 6.74 1.03
CA LEU A 54 -35.74 6.19 1.80
C LEU A 54 -36.17 5.01 2.69
N SER A 55 -37.33 5.07 3.30
CA SER A 55 -37.86 3.98 4.13
C SER A 55 -38.15 2.72 3.31
N ASP A 56 -38.79 2.90 2.15
CA ASP A 56 -39.10 1.78 1.26
C ASP A 56 -37.88 1.14 0.70
N PHE A 57 -36.87 1.96 0.34
CA PHE A 57 -35.56 1.51 -0.09
C PHE A 57 -34.85 0.71 1.01
N GLN A 58 -34.80 1.21 2.24
CA GLN A 58 -34.14 0.50 3.35
C GLN A 58 -34.84 -0.83 3.67
N ASN A 59 -36.18 -0.86 3.67
CA ASN A 59 -36.95 -2.08 3.86
C ASN A 59 -36.69 -3.11 2.76
N TYR A 60 -36.60 -2.65 1.51
CA TYR A 60 -36.29 -3.54 0.38
C TYR A 60 -34.88 -4.11 0.49
N ILE A 61 -33.88 -3.26 0.70
CA ILE A 61 -32.48 -3.69 0.79
C ILE A 61 -32.23 -4.66 1.94
N SER A 62 -32.91 -4.47 3.09
CA SER A 62 -32.82 -5.40 4.24
C SER A 62 -33.46 -6.76 3.98
N SER A 63 -34.36 -6.88 3.00
CA SER A 63 -35.02 -8.14 2.59
C SER A 63 -34.23 -8.95 1.55
N VAL A 64 -33.18 -8.37 0.96
CA VAL A 64 -32.40 -8.97 -0.12
C VAL A 64 -30.94 -9.14 0.34
N ASP A 65 -30.31 -10.23 -0.09
CA ASP A 65 -28.91 -10.54 0.20
C ASP A 65 -27.97 -9.66 -0.66
N VAL A 66 -27.87 -8.39 -0.28
CA VAL A 66 -27.05 -7.37 -0.94
C VAL A 66 -26.29 -6.54 0.08
N THR A 67 -25.12 -6.07 -0.28
CA THR A 67 -24.39 -5.07 0.50
C THR A 67 -24.65 -3.68 -0.08
N TYR A 68 -24.83 -2.68 0.76
CA TYR A 68 -25.00 -1.31 0.29
C TYR A 68 -24.16 -0.33 1.11
N ALA A 69 -23.74 0.75 0.46
CA ALA A 69 -23.02 1.85 1.09
C ALA A 69 -23.62 3.19 0.65
N SER A 70 -23.78 4.11 1.58
CA SER A 70 -24.17 5.49 1.25
C SER A 70 -22.95 6.27 0.82
N VAL A 71 -23.04 6.97 -0.32
CA VAL A 71 -21.97 7.82 -0.88
C VAL A 71 -22.22 9.30 -0.55
N GLY A 72 -23.34 9.60 0.14
CA GLY A 72 -23.76 10.96 0.44
C GLY A 72 -24.70 11.56 -0.62
N GLY A 73 -25.45 12.62 -0.25
CA GLY A 73 -26.35 13.29 -1.18
C GLY A 73 -27.48 12.43 -1.73
N GLY A 74 -27.96 11.41 -0.99
CA GLY A 74 -29.01 10.50 -1.45
C GLY A 74 -28.51 9.42 -2.43
N LYS A 75 -27.21 9.32 -2.66
CA LYS A 75 -26.61 8.30 -3.53
C LYS A 75 -26.22 7.06 -2.72
N TYR A 76 -26.52 5.90 -3.26
CA TYR A 76 -26.18 4.60 -2.68
C TYR A 76 -25.55 3.70 -3.73
N VAL A 77 -24.56 2.92 -3.31
CA VAL A 77 -23.97 1.84 -4.12
C VAL A 77 -24.46 0.52 -3.54
N ILE A 78 -25.14 -0.27 -4.35
CA ILE A 78 -25.65 -1.60 -4.02
C ILE A 78 -24.76 -2.62 -4.72
N LYS A 79 -24.25 -3.59 -3.99
CA LYS A 79 -23.41 -4.67 -4.51
C LYS A 79 -24.07 -6.01 -4.24
N THR A 80 -24.16 -6.87 -5.25
CA THR A 80 -24.68 -8.24 -5.12
C THR A 80 -23.76 -9.25 -5.79
N SER A 81 -23.52 -10.38 -5.14
CA SER A 81 -22.78 -11.51 -5.72
C SER A 81 -23.64 -12.40 -6.64
N LYS A 82 -24.97 -12.25 -6.58
CA LYS A 82 -25.92 -13.07 -7.36
C LYS A 82 -26.20 -12.39 -8.71
N THR A 83 -25.55 -12.84 -9.75
CA THR A 83 -25.77 -12.33 -11.12
C THR A 83 -27.02 -12.94 -11.79
N SER A 84 -27.54 -14.06 -11.26
CA SER A 84 -28.67 -14.80 -11.85
C SER A 84 -30.00 -14.05 -11.88
N ASN A 85 -30.14 -13.02 -11.02
CA ASN A 85 -31.39 -12.26 -10.89
C ASN A 85 -31.20 -10.78 -11.22
N PHE A 86 -30.23 -10.44 -12.09
CA PHE A 86 -29.89 -9.05 -12.41
C PHE A 86 -31.09 -8.25 -12.92
N GLU A 87 -31.89 -8.80 -13.85
CA GLU A 87 -33.06 -8.12 -14.44
C GLU A 87 -34.17 -7.92 -13.41
N GLU A 88 -34.45 -8.92 -12.57
CA GLU A 88 -35.44 -8.80 -11.50
C GLU A 88 -34.98 -7.77 -10.45
N LEU A 89 -33.73 -7.83 -10.04
CA LEU A 89 -33.15 -6.88 -9.07
C LEU A 89 -33.15 -5.46 -9.64
N SER A 90 -32.77 -5.29 -10.89
CA SER A 90 -32.80 -4.02 -11.61
C SER A 90 -34.19 -3.40 -11.68
N SER A 91 -35.20 -4.20 -12.06
CA SER A 91 -36.57 -3.73 -12.14
C SER A 91 -37.15 -3.31 -10.79
N ARG A 92 -36.86 -4.06 -9.73
CA ARG A 92 -37.28 -3.75 -8.37
C ARG A 92 -36.55 -2.53 -7.79
N ILE A 93 -35.23 -2.39 -8.02
CA ILE A 93 -34.48 -1.21 -7.63
C ILE A 93 -35.02 0.04 -8.33
N THR A 94 -35.39 -0.06 -9.62
CA THR A 94 -35.96 1.06 -10.38
C THR A 94 -37.32 1.52 -9.82
N SER A 95 -38.08 0.63 -9.17
CA SER A 95 -39.37 1.03 -8.54
C SER A 95 -39.22 1.90 -7.28
N VAL A 96 -38.11 1.72 -6.54
CA VAL A 96 -37.87 2.44 -5.27
C VAL A 96 -36.78 3.51 -5.36
N SER A 97 -36.01 3.56 -6.47
CA SER A 97 -34.90 4.48 -6.67
C SER A 97 -34.66 4.78 -8.15
N GLN A 98 -33.86 5.79 -8.44
CA GLN A 98 -33.34 6.04 -9.81
C GLN A 98 -31.99 5.38 -9.96
N ILE A 99 -31.82 4.50 -10.95
CA ILE A 99 -30.55 3.89 -11.29
C ILE A 99 -29.75 4.91 -12.12
N ASN A 100 -28.59 5.36 -11.58
CA ASN A 100 -27.67 6.24 -12.29
C ASN A 100 -26.71 5.45 -13.19
N SER A 101 -26.19 4.34 -12.67
CA SER A 101 -25.35 3.42 -13.42
C SER A 101 -25.53 1.99 -12.90
N SER A 102 -25.31 1.02 -13.78
CA SER A 102 -25.27 -0.39 -13.40
C SER A 102 -24.14 -1.07 -14.16
N SER A 103 -23.40 -1.93 -13.49
CA SER A 103 -22.33 -2.71 -14.09
C SER A 103 -22.39 -4.17 -13.60
N VAL A 104 -22.11 -5.09 -14.50
CA VAL A 104 -22.06 -6.53 -14.21
C VAL A 104 -20.63 -7.01 -14.45
N VAL A 105 -20.05 -7.66 -13.44
CA VAL A 105 -18.74 -8.29 -13.55
C VAL A 105 -18.95 -9.80 -13.69
N ALA A 106 -18.64 -10.31 -14.89
CA ALA A 106 -18.78 -11.73 -15.15
C ALA A 106 -17.70 -12.55 -14.41
N PRO A 107 -18.04 -13.73 -13.86
CA PRO A 107 -17.07 -14.61 -13.19
C PRO A 107 -15.86 -15.00 -14.03
N SER A 108 -16.03 -15.07 -15.35
CA SER A 108 -14.92 -15.34 -16.28
C SER A 108 -13.85 -14.24 -16.32
N MET A 109 -14.24 -13.00 -16.09
CA MET A 109 -13.31 -11.86 -16.01
C MET A 109 -12.52 -11.85 -14.69
N THR A 110 -13.12 -12.32 -13.61
CA THR A 110 -12.55 -12.33 -12.26
C THR A 110 -11.22 -13.07 -12.18
N SER A 111 -11.14 -14.29 -12.72
CA SER A 111 -9.91 -15.09 -12.68
C SER A 111 -8.76 -14.44 -13.47
N SER A 112 -9.09 -13.77 -14.58
CA SER A 112 -8.13 -13.00 -15.37
C SER A 112 -7.63 -11.77 -14.59
N LEU A 113 -8.52 -11.06 -13.90
CA LEU A 113 -8.17 -9.88 -13.11
C LEU A 113 -7.25 -10.24 -11.94
N ILE A 114 -7.56 -11.31 -11.19
CA ILE A 114 -6.70 -11.78 -10.09
C ILE A 114 -5.28 -12.10 -10.60
N LYS A 115 -5.16 -12.86 -11.68
CA LYS A 115 -3.85 -13.20 -12.25
C LYS A 115 -3.08 -11.95 -12.68
N LYS A 116 -3.72 -11.03 -13.41
CA LYS A 116 -3.10 -9.78 -13.85
C LYS A 116 -2.66 -8.92 -12.68
N SER A 117 -3.43 -8.88 -11.61
CA SER A 117 -3.10 -8.14 -10.38
C SER A 117 -1.87 -8.68 -9.67
N VAL A 118 -1.78 -10.01 -9.52
CA VAL A 118 -0.60 -10.66 -8.95
C VAL A 118 0.63 -10.41 -9.82
N TYR A 119 0.50 -10.56 -11.15
CA TYR A 119 1.60 -10.25 -12.07
C TYR A 119 2.03 -8.78 -11.99
N ALA A 120 1.11 -7.84 -11.85
CA ALA A 120 1.44 -6.42 -11.72
C ALA A 120 2.30 -6.15 -10.48
N ILE A 121 1.96 -6.74 -9.33
CA ILE A 121 2.75 -6.59 -8.09
C ILE A 121 4.13 -7.23 -8.26
N ILE A 122 4.20 -8.47 -8.76
CA ILE A 122 5.49 -9.17 -8.97
C ILE A 122 6.37 -8.38 -9.93
N PHE A 123 5.80 -7.92 -11.05
CA PHE A 123 6.53 -7.18 -12.07
C PHE A 123 7.01 -5.81 -11.54
N SER A 124 6.20 -5.13 -10.74
CA SER A 124 6.59 -3.89 -10.09
C SER A 124 7.79 -4.09 -9.16
N VAL A 125 7.75 -5.09 -8.28
CA VAL A 125 8.84 -5.41 -7.36
C VAL A 125 10.11 -5.80 -8.12
N LEU A 126 9.97 -6.60 -9.19
CA LEU A 126 11.10 -6.99 -10.04
C LEU A 126 11.72 -5.80 -10.77
N THR A 127 10.92 -4.90 -11.30
CA THR A 127 11.39 -3.68 -11.97
C THR A 127 12.19 -2.81 -11.01
N VAL A 128 11.70 -2.65 -9.79
CA VAL A 128 12.41 -1.90 -8.74
C VAL A 128 13.72 -2.59 -8.36
N PHE A 129 13.71 -3.92 -8.23
CA PHE A 129 14.95 -4.68 -7.98
C PHE A 129 16.02 -4.42 -9.04
N ILE A 130 15.63 -4.54 -10.31
CA ILE A 130 16.54 -4.30 -11.45
C ILE A 130 17.02 -2.84 -11.45
N TYR A 131 16.14 -1.88 -11.23
CA TYR A 131 16.52 -0.47 -11.16
C TYR A 131 17.59 -0.22 -10.09
N ILE A 132 17.37 -0.71 -8.87
CA ILE A 132 18.32 -0.51 -7.77
C ILE A 132 19.62 -1.30 -8.01
N LEU A 133 19.55 -2.48 -8.63
CA LEU A 133 20.71 -3.27 -8.99
C LEU A 133 21.64 -2.52 -9.97
N ILE A 134 21.06 -1.89 -10.99
CA ILE A 134 21.81 -1.08 -11.98
C ILE A 134 22.34 0.19 -11.33
N ARG A 135 21.54 0.86 -10.51
CA ARG A 135 21.85 2.16 -9.91
C ARG A 135 22.91 2.06 -8.80
N PHE A 136 22.86 1.01 -8.00
CA PHE A 136 23.72 0.82 -6.81
C PHE A 136 24.55 -0.45 -6.91
N ASN A 137 24.13 -1.53 -6.30
CA ASN A 137 24.68 -2.88 -6.39
C ASN A 137 23.70 -3.90 -5.76
N THR A 138 24.09 -5.18 -5.77
CA THR A 138 23.30 -6.31 -5.27
C THR A 138 22.86 -6.17 -3.80
N TYR A 139 23.73 -5.70 -2.91
CA TYR A 139 23.39 -5.59 -1.48
C TYR A 139 22.32 -4.54 -1.21
N TYR A 140 22.41 -3.40 -1.89
CA TYR A 140 21.39 -2.35 -1.82
C TYR A 140 20.04 -2.84 -2.37
N SER A 141 20.08 -3.63 -3.46
CA SER A 141 18.87 -4.18 -4.08
C SER A 141 18.14 -5.13 -3.13
N PHE A 142 18.85 -6.05 -2.48
CA PHE A 142 18.24 -6.95 -1.50
C PHE A 142 17.69 -6.19 -0.29
N GLY A 143 18.39 -5.17 0.22
CA GLY A 143 17.88 -4.32 1.30
C GLY A 143 16.57 -3.62 0.93
N ALA A 144 16.49 -3.06 -0.28
CA ALA A 144 15.27 -2.41 -0.77
C ALA A 144 14.11 -3.40 -0.92
N ILE A 145 14.35 -4.60 -1.48
CA ILE A 145 13.29 -5.61 -1.65
C ILE A 145 12.74 -6.08 -0.30
N ILE A 146 13.61 -6.33 0.67
CA ILE A 146 13.17 -6.71 2.03
C ILE A 146 12.28 -5.63 2.63
N THR A 147 12.64 -4.36 2.46
CA THR A 147 11.85 -3.22 2.93
C THR A 147 10.49 -3.15 2.23
N ILE A 148 10.46 -3.29 0.90
CA ILE A 148 9.20 -3.28 0.11
C ILE A 148 8.28 -4.44 0.51
N VAL A 149 8.83 -5.65 0.64
CA VAL A 149 8.04 -6.83 1.05
C VAL A 149 7.48 -6.65 2.45
N HIS A 150 8.27 -6.10 3.37
CA HIS A 150 7.79 -5.73 4.71
C HIS A 150 6.60 -4.76 4.63
N ASP A 151 6.72 -3.69 3.86
CA ASP A 151 5.68 -2.66 3.74
C ASP A 151 4.40 -3.21 3.09
N LEU A 152 4.53 -4.04 2.07
CA LEU A 152 3.38 -4.71 1.43
C LEU A 152 2.66 -5.66 2.40
N ILE A 153 3.40 -6.43 3.21
CA ILE A 153 2.81 -7.36 4.18
C ILE A 153 2.08 -6.59 5.29
N LEU A 154 2.66 -5.51 5.82
CA LEU A 154 1.98 -4.68 6.80
C LEU A 154 0.72 -4.01 6.21
N SER A 155 0.81 -3.51 4.97
CA SER A 155 -0.34 -2.92 4.28
C SER A 155 -1.45 -3.95 4.02
N MET A 156 -1.11 -5.20 3.69
CA MET A 156 -2.08 -6.29 3.57
C MET A 156 -2.74 -6.64 4.90
N ALA A 157 -1.99 -6.63 6.00
CA ALA A 157 -2.56 -6.83 7.33
C ALA A 157 -3.52 -5.68 7.70
N PHE A 158 -3.15 -4.43 7.40
CA PHE A 158 -4.02 -3.26 7.60
C PHE A 158 -5.34 -3.38 6.83
N ILE A 159 -5.30 -3.75 5.54
CA ILE A 159 -6.48 -3.97 4.70
C ILE A 159 -7.43 -4.98 5.34
N LYS A 160 -6.90 -6.08 5.88
CA LYS A 160 -7.69 -7.13 6.52
C LYS A 160 -8.28 -6.69 7.87
N ILE A 161 -7.50 -6.00 8.70
CA ILE A 161 -7.96 -5.47 10.00
C ILE A 161 -9.08 -4.45 9.81
N MET A 162 -8.94 -3.58 8.83
CA MET A 162 -9.95 -2.55 8.51
C MET A 162 -11.13 -3.08 7.70
N HIS A 163 -11.15 -4.39 7.39
CA HIS A 163 -12.17 -5.04 6.56
C HIS A 163 -12.40 -4.34 5.22
N ILE A 164 -11.34 -3.69 4.68
CA ILE A 164 -11.37 -3.03 3.38
C ILE A 164 -11.57 -4.08 2.28
N GLU A 165 -12.45 -3.76 1.32
CA GLU A 165 -12.66 -4.62 0.16
C GLU A 165 -11.41 -4.69 -0.72
N PHE A 166 -10.92 -5.91 -0.96
CA PHE A 166 -9.75 -6.15 -1.81
C PHE A 166 -10.19 -6.17 -3.28
N GLY A 167 -9.93 -5.08 -3.97
CA GLY A 167 -10.30 -4.82 -5.36
C GLY A 167 -9.14 -4.24 -6.18
N ILE A 168 -9.43 -3.73 -7.38
CA ILE A 168 -8.44 -3.10 -8.27
C ILE A 168 -7.86 -1.84 -7.63
N SER A 169 -8.67 -1.03 -6.95
CA SER A 169 -8.23 0.15 -6.21
C SER A 169 -7.23 -0.19 -5.10
N THR A 170 -7.45 -1.29 -4.39
CA THR A 170 -6.52 -1.80 -3.36
C THR A 170 -5.16 -2.18 -3.96
N ILE A 171 -5.18 -2.84 -5.12
CA ILE A 171 -3.94 -3.20 -5.82
C ILE A 171 -3.20 -1.97 -6.31
N ALA A 172 -3.92 -0.99 -6.85
CA ALA A 172 -3.35 0.29 -7.24
C ALA A 172 -2.69 1.01 -6.05
N ALA A 173 -3.32 0.96 -4.86
CA ALA A 173 -2.74 1.49 -3.62
C ALA A 173 -1.44 0.76 -3.25
N LEU A 174 -1.41 -0.58 -3.29
CA LEU A 174 -0.21 -1.36 -3.01
C LEU A 174 0.93 -1.04 -3.98
N LEU A 175 0.64 -0.89 -5.28
CA LEU A 175 1.65 -0.47 -6.28
C LEU A 175 2.16 0.95 -6.01
N THR A 176 1.29 1.85 -5.57
CA THR A 176 1.66 3.21 -5.17
C THR A 176 2.61 3.18 -3.97
N ILE A 177 2.35 2.32 -2.97
CA ILE A 177 3.22 2.14 -1.80
C ILE A 177 4.61 1.64 -2.21
N VAL A 178 4.70 0.69 -3.14
CA VAL A 178 6.00 0.23 -3.68
C VAL A 178 6.80 1.40 -4.23
N GLY A 179 6.19 2.24 -5.07
CA GLY A 179 6.85 3.40 -5.66
C GLY A 179 7.29 4.43 -4.61
N TYR A 180 6.46 4.67 -3.60
CA TYR A 180 6.75 5.63 -2.55
C TYR A 180 7.89 5.16 -1.62
N SER A 181 7.84 3.91 -1.16
CA SER A 181 8.87 3.30 -0.30
C SER A 181 10.25 3.26 -0.97
N VAL A 182 10.27 2.96 -2.29
CA VAL A 182 11.51 2.98 -3.07
C VAL A 182 12.13 4.37 -3.13
N ASN A 183 11.33 5.42 -3.33
CA ASN A 183 11.83 6.79 -3.41
C ASN A 183 12.63 7.16 -2.16
N ASP A 184 12.09 6.89 -0.98
CA ASP A 184 12.74 7.19 0.29
C ASP A 184 14.00 6.33 0.51
N THR A 185 13.93 5.03 0.15
CA THR A 185 15.06 4.11 0.23
C THR A 185 16.22 4.58 -0.65
N VAL A 186 15.95 5.00 -1.88
CA VAL A 186 16.96 5.50 -2.83
C VAL A 186 17.65 6.76 -2.29
N ILE A 187 16.90 7.67 -1.69
CA ILE A 187 17.47 8.89 -1.06
C ILE A 187 18.46 8.55 0.05
N VAL A 188 18.11 7.59 0.92
CA VAL A 188 18.99 7.12 1.98
C VAL A 188 20.24 6.45 1.39
N TYR A 189 20.09 5.61 0.38
CA TYR A 189 21.19 4.91 -0.27
C TYR A 189 22.15 5.85 -1.03
N ASP A 190 21.63 6.84 -1.75
CA ASP A 190 22.46 7.87 -2.40
C ASP A 190 23.28 8.64 -1.36
N LYS A 191 22.69 8.96 -0.19
CA LYS A 191 23.38 9.66 0.87
C LYS A 191 24.46 8.80 1.54
N ILE A 192 24.17 7.52 1.78
CA ILE A 192 25.16 6.56 2.29
C ILE A 192 26.35 6.50 1.31
N ARG A 193 26.08 6.37 0.02
CA ARG A 193 27.11 6.31 -1.03
C ARG A 193 27.95 7.60 -1.08
N ALA A 194 27.32 8.77 -1.01
CA ALA A 194 28.01 10.05 -1.03
C ALA A 194 28.90 10.29 0.21
N SER A 195 28.63 9.66 1.34
CA SER A 195 29.38 9.81 2.59
C SER A 195 30.65 8.92 2.66
N LEU A 196 30.96 8.13 1.64
CA LEU A 196 32.02 7.13 1.66
C LEU A 196 33.44 7.71 1.62
N SER A 197 33.63 8.91 1.11
CA SER A 197 34.91 9.63 1.12
C SER A 197 35.32 10.18 2.49
N SER A 198 34.42 10.11 3.49
CA SER A 198 34.76 10.56 4.85
C SER A 198 35.58 9.53 5.61
N LYS A 199 36.50 9.98 6.49
CA LYS A 199 37.36 9.11 7.31
C LYS A 199 36.65 8.43 8.49
N CYS A 200 35.31 8.53 8.56
CA CYS A 200 34.50 7.97 9.65
C CYS A 200 34.25 6.46 9.49
N ASN A 201 33.91 5.79 10.58
CA ASN A 201 33.49 4.39 10.60
C ASN A 201 32.16 4.21 9.84
N PHE A 202 31.92 3.06 9.23
CA PHE A 202 30.71 2.77 8.43
C PHE A 202 29.41 2.99 9.19
N LYS A 203 29.36 2.65 10.48
CA LYS A 203 28.20 2.90 11.36
C LYS A 203 27.91 4.38 11.52
N GLU A 204 28.95 5.20 11.69
CA GLU A 204 28.78 6.65 11.78
C GLU A 204 28.32 7.26 10.48
N ARG A 205 28.81 6.75 9.33
CA ARG A 205 28.35 7.16 8.00
C ARG A 205 26.86 6.85 7.79
N LEU A 206 26.43 5.64 8.15
CA LEU A 206 25.00 5.28 8.11
C LEU A 206 24.16 6.23 8.95
N ASN A 207 24.60 6.48 10.20
CA ASN A 207 23.87 7.37 11.11
C ASN A 207 23.82 8.81 10.59
N GLN A 208 24.91 9.33 10.02
CA GLN A 208 24.95 10.65 9.40
C GLN A 208 24.07 10.72 8.15
N ALA A 209 24.11 9.70 7.28
CA ALA A 209 23.26 9.61 6.09
C ALA A 209 21.79 9.64 6.45
N ILE A 210 21.36 8.82 7.42
CA ILE A 210 19.98 8.77 7.89
C ILE A 210 19.57 10.14 8.46
N ASN A 211 20.34 10.71 9.40
CA ASN A 211 19.99 11.99 10.01
C ASN A 211 19.92 13.14 9.00
N SER A 212 20.75 13.12 7.96
CA SER A 212 20.74 14.15 6.92
C SER A 212 19.55 14.02 5.96
N THR A 213 18.97 12.83 5.80
CA THR A 213 17.82 12.57 4.93
C THR A 213 16.48 12.70 5.66
N LEU A 214 16.45 12.50 6.99
CA LEU A 214 15.25 12.55 7.84
C LEU A 214 14.34 13.77 7.58
N PRO A 215 14.83 15.02 7.55
CA PRO A 215 13.96 16.17 7.37
C PRO A 215 13.26 16.16 6.02
N ARG A 216 13.94 15.69 4.98
CA ARG A 216 13.39 15.58 3.63
C ARG A 216 12.35 14.46 3.57
N THR A 217 12.70 13.26 4.02
CA THR A 217 11.83 12.08 3.97
C THR A 217 10.55 12.30 4.79
N VAL A 218 10.67 12.80 6.02
CA VAL A 218 9.51 13.13 6.85
C VAL A 218 8.69 14.27 6.24
N GLY A 219 9.34 15.31 5.69
CA GLY A 219 8.68 16.43 5.04
C GLY A 219 7.86 15.99 3.82
N THR A 220 8.43 15.17 2.93
CA THR A 220 7.72 14.67 1.74
C THR A 220 6.56 13.77 2.11
N SER A 221 6.73 12.87 3.07
CA SER A 221 5.67 12.00 3.57
C SER A 221 4.53 12.78 4.21
N LEU A 222 4.85 13.76 5.06
CA LEU A 222 3.85 14.59 5.72
C LEU A 222 3.05 15.43 4.70
N THR A 223 3.72 16.07 3.74
CA THR A 223 3.02 16.85 2.71
C THR A 223 2.10 16.00 1.85
N THR A 224 2.52 14.77 1.49
CA THR A 224 1.70 13.84 0.72
C THR A 224 0.50 13.36 1.54
N ILE A 225 0.70 13.00 2.81
CA ILE A 225 -0.40 12.61 3.71
C ILE A 225 -1.40 13.77 3.85
N LEU A 226 -0.93 14.99 4.09
CA LEU A 226 -1.79 16.17 4.22
C LEU A 226 -2.59 16.45 2.94
N ALA A 227 -2.02 16.22 1.76
CA ALA A 227 -2.71 16.38 0.49
C ALA A 227 -3.82 15.32 0.27
N ILE A 228 -3.64 14.09 0.79
CA ILE A 228 -4.59 12.99 0.65
C ILE A 228 -5.71 13.05 1.71
N LEU A 229 -5.42 13.55 2.92
CA LEU A 229 -6.37 13.57 4.02
C LEU A 229 -7.75 14.16 3.68
N PRO A 230 -7.89 15.28 2.95
CA PRO A 230 -9.21 15.80 2.59
C PRO A 230 -10.04 14.79 1.80
N ILE A 231 -9.42 13.99 0.93
CA ILE A 231 -10.12 12.97 0.14
C ILE A 231 -10.74 11.92 1.08
N ILE A 232 -10.03 11.49 2.12
CA ILE A 232 -10.54 10.51 3.10
C ILE A 232 -11.79 11.03 3.82
N PHE A 233 -11.85 12.34 4.12
CA PHE A 233 -12.97 12.93 4.85
C PHE A 233 -14.18 13.24 3.95
N PHE A 234 -13.95 13.59 2.68
CA PHE A 234 -15.00 14.05 1.78
C PHE A 234 -15.47 13.01 0.77
N THR A 235 -14.82 11.81 0.71
CA THR A 235 -15.21 10.73 -0.19
C THR A 235 -15.59 9.46 0.57
N SER A 236 -16.19 8.52 -0.16
CA SER A 236 -16.58 7.20 0.36
C SER A 236 -16.26 6.11 -0.67
N GLY A 237 -16.37 4.85 -0.27
CA GLY A 237 -16.13 3.70 -1.15
C GLY A 237 -14.67 3.53 -1.54
N ASP A 238 -14.43 3.07 -2.76
CA ASP A 238 -13.12 2.61 -3.22
C ASP A 238 -12.03 3.69 -3.20
N ILE A 239 -12.41 4.95 -3.47
CA ILE A 239 -11.46 6.09 -3.45
C ILE A 239 -10.98 6.35 -2.01
N LYS A 240 -11.89 6.33 -1.05
CA LYS A 240 -11.54 6.46 0.37
C LYS A 240 -10.60 5.34 0.81
N TYR A 241 -10.94 4.09 0.49
CA TYR A 241 -10.11 2.93 0.83
C TYR A 241 -8.73 2.99 0.20
N PHE A 242 -8.65 3.39 -1.08
CA PHE A 242 -7.38 3.64 -1.74
C PHE A 242 -6.53 4.64 -0.94
N CYS A 243 -7.11 5.78 -0.57
CA CYS A 243 -6.41 6.84 0.18
C CYS A 243 -5.98 6.38 1.58
N GLU A 244 -6.82 5.65 2.31
CA GLU A 244 -6.48 5.10 3.64
C GLU A 244 -5.30 4.14 3.57
N ILE A 245 -5.28 3.24 2.58
CA ILE A 245 -4.19 2.29 2.36
C ILE A 245 -2.90 3.03 2.00
N VAL A 246 -2.97 4.02 1.11
CA VAL A 246 -1.80 4.80 0.69
C VAL A 246 -1.23 5.60 1.87
N VAL A 247 -2.05 6.26 2.68
CA VAL A 247 -1.62 6.99 3.87
C VAL A 247 -0.91 6.07 4.86
N PHE A 248 -1.51 4.90 5.14
CA PHE A 248 -0.89 3.90 6.01
C PHE A 248 0.45 3.42 5.43
N GLY A 249 0.48 3.10 4.13
CA GLY A 249 1.68 2.63 3.44
C GLY A 249 2.80 3.67 3.40
N ILE A 250 2.48 4.95 3.19
CA ILE A 250 3.46 6.05 3.27
C ILE A 250 4.06 6.13 4.68
N PHE A 251 3.21 6.06 5.72
CA PHE A 251 3.67 6.12 7.11
C PHE A 251 4.63 4.95 7.44
N ILE A 252 4.25 3.72 7.11
CA ILE A 252 5.10 2.54 7.34
C ILE A 252 6.35 2.59 6.46
N GLY A 253 6.22 2.92 5.16
CA GLY A 253 7.32 3.00 4.22
C GLY A 253 8.37 4.05 4.60
N THR A 254 7.95 5.16 5.19
CA THR A 254 8.88 6.18 5.72
C THR A 254 9.72 5.63 6.88
N ILE A 255 9.11 4.87 7.78
CA ILE A 255 9.82 4.26 8.91
C ILE A 255 10.75 3.14 8.42
N SER A 256 10.26 2.27 7.56
CA SER A 256 10.99 1.10 7.09
C SER A 256 12.18 1.48 6.19
N SER A 257 12.01 2.47 5.30
CA SER A 257 13.09 2.96 4.43
C SER A 257 14.25 3.56 5.22
N ILE A 258 13.98 4.23 6.33
CA ILE A 258 15.01 4.80 7.21
C ILE A 258 15.65 3.72 8.07
N ALA A 259 14.85 2.85 8.67
CA ALA A 259 15.29 1.91 9.69
C ALA A 259 15.75 0.57 9.08
N VAL A 260 14.88 -0.09 8.29
CA VAL A 260 15.13 -1.46 7.81
C VAL A 260 16.16 -1.47 6.70
N SER A 261 16.02 -0.59 5.70
CA SER A 261 16.90 -0.58 4.52
C SER A 261 18.34 -0.28 4.88
N ALA A 262 18.59 0.67 5.79
CA ALA A 262 19.92 1.05 6.22
C ALA A 262 20.56 -0.01 7.14
N LEU A 263 19.79 -0.58 8.08
CA LEU A 263 20.28 -1.60 9.00
C LEU A 263 20.64 -2.91 8.29
N PHE A 264 19.93 -3.24 7.19
CA PHE A 264 20.23 -4.41 6.37
C PHE A 264 21.65 -4.34 5.76
N LEU A 265 22.21 -3.15 5.53
CA LEU A 265 23.55 -2.99 4.95
C LEU A 265 24.68 -3.24 5.95
N LEU A 266 24.42 -3.21 7.26
CA LEU A 266 25.45 -3.36 8.29
C LEU A 266 26.26 -4.67 8.19
N PRO A 267 25.67 -5.85 8.00
CA PRO A 267 26.44 -7.11 7.88
C PRO A 267 27.33 -7.15 6.64
N PHE A 268 27.07 -6.32 5.64
CA PHE A 268 27.76 -6.30 4.36
C PHE A 268 28.78 -5.18 4.22
N GLU A 269 29.12 -4.50 5.33
CA GLU A 269 30.03 -3.37 5.40
C GLU A 269 31.31 -3.57 4.56
N VAL A 270 32.04 -4.66 4.80
CA VAL A 270 33.32 -4.95 4.14
C VAL A 270 33.15 -5.06 2.62
N LYS A 271 32.16 -5.82 2.17
CA LYS A 271 31.87 -6.04 0.74
C LYS A 271 31.40 -4.76 0.05
N ILE A 272 30.61 -3.94 0.74
CA ILE A 272 30.14 -2.65 0.20
C ILE A 272 31.33 -1.70 0.02
N LEU A 273 32.22 -1.61 1.02
CA LEU A 273 33.40 -0.75 0.95
C LEU A 273 34.39 -1.21 -0.14
N GLU A 274 34.53 -2.51 -0.34
CA GLU A 274 35.39 -3.08 -1.39
C GLU A 274 34.87 -2.73 -2.80
N ILE A 275 33.58 -2.92 -3.07
CA ILE A 275 32.97 -2.57 -4.36
C ILE A 275 33.11 -1.08 -4.67
N LEU A 276 33.02 -0.24 -3.65
CA LEU A 276 33.09 1.21 -3.81
C LEU A 276 34.52 1.68 -4.10
N LYS A 277 35.52 1.08 -3.46
CA LYS A 277 36.94 1.34 -3.76
C LYS A 277 37.27 0.99 -5.22
N ILE A 278 36.77 -0.15 -5.72
CA ILE A 278 36.99 -0.55 -7.11
C ILE A 278 36.39 0.46 -8.09
N ARG A 279 35.22 1.00 -7.79
CA ARG A 279 34.57 2.03 -8.63
C ARG A 279 35.28 3.38 -8.63
N GLU A 280 35.85 3.80 -7.49
CA GLU A 280 36.67 5.02 -7.42
C GLU A 280 38.00 4.91 -8.19
N GLN A 281 38.54 3.72 -8.28
CA GLN A 281 39.78 3.46 -9.07
C GLN A 281 39.51 3.34 -10.57
N SER A 282 38.27 3.10 -10.99
CA SER A 282 37.86 2.93 -12.39
C SER A 282 37.19 4.16 -13.01
N ALA A 283 36.99 5.23 -12.25
CA ALA A 283 36.45 6.50 -12.69
C ALA A 283 37.51 7.59 -12.77
#